data_388411ebafda6cd9e4c04a596fd6e562
#
_entry.id   388411ebafda6cd9e4c04a596fd6e562
#
_cell.length_a   1.000
_cell.length_b   1.000
_cell.length_c   1.000
_cell.angle_alpha   90.00
_cell.angle_beta   90.00
_cell.angle_gamma   90.00
#
_symmetry.space_group_name_H-M   'P 1'
#
loop_
_entity.id
_entity.type
_entity.pdbx_description
1 polymer ?
#
loop_
_entity_poly.entity_id
_entity_poly.type
_entity_poly.pdbx_seq_one_letter_code
_entity_poly.pdbx_strand_id
1 'polypeptide(L)'
;MNPLIELKNIIFKAQQNTILDIPLFQIYDDEFLGIMGPNGAGKSTLLKVLSFLEKQSSGEIFYRGERIPAGNAPIELRRKFSVALQQSLLLDGTVFQNIAIGLTLRKIPKSIIKEKVAHWLELFGISHLSKKNALYLSGGEAQRVNLARAMIVEPEILFLDEPFSALDFPTKIRLMEDFKEIIKKTKTTAVFVSHDLMEIHYLTNRLSIIVNGQVKQSGSTSLVLEHPNASTQSFLNEWKKFYPGLTGSKIFTGSKSEKLLNV
;
A
#
# COMPACT_ATOMS: atom_id res chain seq x y z
N MET A 1 6.22 4.99 21.13
CA MET A 1 7.06 4.92 19.92
C MET A 1 6.95 6.24 19.19
N ASN A 2 8.05 6.77 18.66
CA ASN A 2 7.99 7.95 17.82
C ASN A 2 7.46 7.56 16.44
N PRO A 3 6.56 8.34 15.82
CA PRO A 3 6.08 8.03 14.49
C PRO A 3 7.19 8.19 13.44
N LEU A 4 7.14 7.34 12.40
CA LEU A 4 8.00 7.44 11.21
C LEU A 4 7.59 8.66 10.37
N ILE A 5 6.27 8.82 10.14
CA ILE A 5 5.67 10.04 9.56
C ILE A 5 4.59 10.55 10.50
N GLU A 6 4.55 11.87 10.68
CA GLU A 6 3.48 12.55 11.40
C GLU A 6 2.97 13.74 10.58
N LEU A 7 1.67 13.79 10.37
CA LEU A 7 0.96 14.93 9.80
C LEU A 7 0.27 15.70 10.91
N LYS A 8 0.43 17.04 10.93
CA LYS A 8 -0.25 17.94 11.88
C LYS A 8 -1.01 19.03 11.14
N ASN A 9 -2.32 19.14 11.41
CA ASN A 9 -3.23 20.14 10.89
C ASN A 9 -3.16 20.26 9.35
N ILE A 10 -3.11 19.10 8.66
CA ILE A 10 -3.01 19.07 7.21
C ILE A 10 -4.34 19.47 6.58
N ILE A 11 -4.29 20.51 5.77
CA ILE A 11 -5.36 20.89 4.85
C ILE A 11 -4.84 20.71 3.42
N PHE A 12 -5.63 20.03 2.60
CA PHE A 12 -5.42 19.97 1.15
C PHE A 12 -6.66 20.48 0.44
N LYS A 13 -6.46 21.49 -0.42
CA LYS A 13 -7.53 22.09 -1.23
C LYS A 13 -7.25 21.84 -2.71
N ALA A 14 -8.27 21.38 -3.42
CA ALA A 14 -8.29 21.35 -4.89
C ALA A 14 -9.24 22.47 -5.35
N GLN A 15 -8.71 23.47 -6.03
CA GLN A 15 -9.44 24.72 -6.32
C GLN A 15 -9.97 25.36 -5.02
N GLN A 16 -11.28 25.49 -4.85
CA GLN A 16 -11.93 26.04 -3.63
C GLN A 16 -12.41 24.97 -2.65
N ASN A 17 -12.34 23.68 -3.04
CA ASN A 17 -12.86 22.60 -2.22
C ASN A 17 -11.80 22.01 -1.30
N THR A 18 -12.10 21.90 -0.01
CA THR A 18 -11.26 21.18 0.95
C THR A 18 -11.46 19.68 0.75
N ILE A 19 -10.38 18.98 0.34
CA ILE A 19 -10.37 17.53 0.12
C ILE A 19 -9.88 16.80 1.36
N LEU A 20 -8.90 17.38 2.08
CA LEU A 20 -8.40 16.83 3.33
C LEU A 20 -8.42 17.91 4.42
N ASP A 21 -8.85 17.49 5.61
CA ASP A 21 -8.78 18.22 6.85
C ASP A 21 -8.40 17.22 7.96
N ILE A 22 -7.09 17.09 8.19
CA ILE A 22 -6.53 16.06 9.07
C ILE A 22 -5.75 16.72 10.19
N PRO A 23 -6.32 16.80 11.40
CA PRO A 23 -5.64 17.38 12.56
C PRO A 23 -4.37 16.61 12.95
N LEU A 24 -4.43 15.27 12.93
CA LEU A 24 -3.32 14.39 13.25
C LEU A 24 -3.42 13.08 12.46
N PHE A 25 -2.29 12.65 11.87
CA PHE A 25 -2.14 11.32 11.29
C PHE A 25 -0.71 10.83 11.48
N GLN A 26 -0.55 9.57 11.85
CA GLN A 26 0.76 9.01 12.18
C GLN A 26 0.94 7.65 11.52
N ILE A 27 2.15 7.40 11.04
CA ILE A 27 2.62 6.12 10.53
C ILE A 27 3.82 5.71 11.37
N TYR A 28 3.89 4.44 11.76
CA TYR A 28 4.97 3.89 12.57
C TYR A 28 5.86 2.95 11.76
N ASP A 29 7.08 2.71 12.24
CA ASP A 29 8.00 1.73 11.61
C ASP A 29 7.37 0.32 11.64
N ASP A 30 7.65 -0.46 10.61
CA ASP A 30 7.27 -1.88 10.47
C ASP A 30 5.75 -2.14 10.50
N GLU A 31 4.90 -1.12 10.36
CA GLU A 31 3.45 -1.35 10.28
C GLU A 31 2.96 -1.57 8.84
N PHE A 32 1.88 -2.32 8.71
CA PHE A 32 1.08 -2.40 7.50
C PHE A 32 -0.24 -1.68 7.75
N LEU A 33 -0.28 -0.39 7.44
CA LEU A 33 -1.41 0.50 7.67
C LEU A 33 -2.39 0.45 6.51
N GLY A 34 -3.63 0.04 6.78
CA GLY A 34 -4.76 0.14 5.86
C GLY A 34 -5.43 1.52 5.94
N ILE A 35 -5.83 2.04 4.79
CA ILE A 35 -6.67 3.24 4.68
C ILE A 35 -7.93 2.86 3.91
N MET A 36 -9.08 2.98 4.55
CA MET A 36 -10.41 2.77 3.95
C MET A 36 -11.30 4.00 4.03
N GLY A 37 -12.38 3.95 3.27
CA GLY A 37 -13.42 4.99 3.29
C GLY A 37 -14.19 5.05 1.98
N PRO A 38 -15.29 5.80 1.92
CA PRO A 38 -16.10 5.95 0.72
C PRO A 38 -15.30 6.50 -0.47
N ASN A 39 -15.83 6.32 -1.69
CA ASN A 39 -15.27 6.99 -2.86
C ASN A 39 -15.35 8.50 -2.69
N GLY A 40 -14.30 9.21 -3.11
CA GLY A 40 -14.19 10.65 -2.91
C GLY A 40 -13.81 11.10 -1.49
N ALA A 41 -13.58 10.20 -0.54
CA ALA A 41 -13.21 10.55 0.84
C ALA A 41 -11.80 11.17 1.00
N GLY A 42 -10.98 11.23 -0.07
CA GLY A 42 -9.65 11.82 -0.02
C GLY A 42 -8.50 10.82 0.18
N LYS A 43 -8.76 9.50 0.13
CA LYS A 43 -7.74 8.44 0.39
C LYS A 43 -6.50 8.56 -0.50
N SER A 44 -6.68 8.57 -1.82
CA SER A 44 -5.56 8.70 -2.78
C SER A 44 -4.87 10.07 -2.67
N THR A 45 -5.62 11.12 -2.30
CA THR A 45 -5.04 12.45 -2.04
C THR A 45 -4.16 12.41 -0.79
N LEU A 46 -4.61 11.76 0.29
CA LEU A 46 -3.79 11.58 1.48
C LEU A 46 -2.51 10.80 1.16
N LEU A 47 -2.62 9.71 0.39
CA LEU A 47 -1.45 8.93 -0.04
C LEU A 47 -0.47 9.79 -0.83
N LYS A 48 -0.94 10.64 -1.75
CA LYS A 48 -0.09 11.55 -2.52
C LYS A 48 0.58 12.62 -1.65
N VAL A 49 -0.10 13.14 -0.63
CA VAL A 49 0.48 14.08 0.34
C VAL A 49 1.55 13.39 1.18
N LEU A 50 1.27 12.19 1.70
CA LEU A 50 2.22 11.40 2.48
C LEU A 50 3.48 11.02 1.69
N SER A 51 3.33 10.72 0.41
CA SER A 51 4.44 10.35 -0.49
C SER A 51 5.15 11.55 -1.13
N PHE A 52 4.79 12.78 -0.76
CA PHE A 52 5.29 14.03 -1.36
C PHE A 52 5.08 14.15 -2.88
N LEU A 53 4.08 13.48 -3.43
CA LEU A 53 3.64 13.67 -4.82
C LEU A 53 2.76 14.91 -4.98
N GLU A 54 2.04 15.27 -3.91
CA GLU A 54 1.22 16.48 -3.84
C GLU A 54 1.60 17.31 -2.62
N LYS A 55 1.58 18.63 -2.79
CA LYS A 55 1.86 19.56 -1.70
C LYS A 55 0.57 19.91 -0.96
N GLN A 56 0.57 19.78 0.36
CA GLN A 56 -0.53 20.27 1.21
C GLN A 56 -0.70 21.79 1.10
N SER A 57 -1.93 22.27 1.28
CA SER A 57 -2.26 23.70 1.29
C SER A 57 -1.80 24.37 2.58
N SER A 58 -1.90 23.67 3.73
CA SER A 58 -1.39 24.11 5.03
C SER A 58 -1.11 22.90 5.93
N GLY A 59 -0.53 23.15 7.11
CA GLY A 59 -0.12 22.12 8.06
C GLY A 59 1.32 21.69 7.91
N GLU A 60 1.74 20.74 8.74
CA GLU A 60 3.13 20.33 8.87
C GLU A 60 3.27 18.81 8.72
N ILE A 61 4.35 18.40 8.06
CA ILE A 61 4.74 17.00 7.90
C ILE A 61 6.07 16.81 8.62
N PHE A 62 6.15 15.78 9.45
CA PHE A 62 7.36 15.37 10.13
C PHE A 62 7.75 13.97 9.68
N TYR A 63 9.04 13.77 9.48
CA TYR A 63 9.65 12.47 9.25
C TYR A 63 10.66 12.21 10.35
N ARG A 64 10.49 11.12 11.12
CA ARG A 64 11.30 10.77 12.30
C ARG A 64 11.48 11.94 13.28
N GLY A 65 10.42 12.75 13.46
CA GLY A 65 10.43 13.93 14.33
C GLY A 65 11.01 15.20 13.71
N GLU A 66 11.63 15.13 12.55
CA GLU A 66 12.16 16.30 11.84
C GLU A 66 11.08 16.89 10.91
N ARG A 67 10.88 18.22 10.98
CA ARG A 67 9.91 18.92 10.13
C ARG A 67 10.39 18.97 8.69
N ILE A 68 9.55 18.55 7.76
CA ILE A 68 9.83 18.59 6.33
C ILE A 68 9.25 19.88 5.74
N PRO A 69 10.05 20.68 5.00
CA PRO A 69 9.56 21.90 4.35
C PRO A 69 8.44 21.57 3.35
N ALA A 70 7.33 22.31 3.43
CA ALA A 70 6.16 22.10 2.59
C ALA A 70 6.48 22.20 1.10
N GLY A 71 6.20 21.15 0.33
CA GLY A 71 6.43 21.08 -1.10
C GLY A 71 7.91 21.02 -1.52
N ASN A 72 8.84 20.82 -0.59
CA ASN A 72 10.27 20.76 -0.85
C ASN A 72 10.96 19.65 -0.06
N ALA A 73 10.36 18.45 -0.05
CA ALA A 73 11.01 17.30 0.56
C ALA A 73 12.34 16.99 -0.16
N PRO A 74 13.48 16.86 0.58
CA PRO A 74 14.77 16.54 0.02
C PRO A 74 14.73 15.28 -0.85
N ILE A 75 15.54 15.22 -1.92
CA ILE A 75 15.57 14.07 -2.82
C ILE A 75 15.98 12.78 -2.10
N GLU A 76 16.85 12.89 -1.10
CA GLU A 76 17.30 11.78 -0.28
C GLU A 76 16.14 11.17 0.52
N LEU A 77 15.23 12.02 1.04
CA LEU A 77 14.02 11.56 1.72
C LEU A 77 13.05 10.93 0.73
N ARG A 78 12.80 11.60 -0.41
CA ARG A 78 11.89 11.04 -1.45
C ARG A 78 12.36 9.70 -1.99
N ARG A 79 13.68 9.43 -2.01
CA ARG A 79 14.27 8.15 -2.41
C ARG A 79 14.03 7.01 -1.42
N LYS A 80 13.67 7.33 -0.17
CA LYS A 80 13.27 6.35 0.84
C LYS A 80 11.83 5.88 0.68
N PHE A 81 11.05 6.54 -0.17
CA PHE A 81 9.65 6.22 -0.41
C PHE A 81 9.47 5.63 -1.80
N SER A 82 8.52 4.71 -1.92
CA SER A 82 8.07 4.18 -3.19
C SER A 82 6.56 4.18 -3.25
N VAL A 83 6.03 4.34 -4.46
CA VAL A 83 4.58 4.39 -4.69
C VAL A 83 4.22 3.40 -5.80
N ALA A 84 3.27 2.52 -5.53
CA ALA A 84 2.60 1.71 -6.54
C ALA A 84 1.17 2.22 -6.70
N LEU A 85 0.91 2.87 -7.84
CA LEU A 85 -0.40 3.40 -8.18
C LEU A 85 -1.33 2.30 -8.69
N GLN A 86 -2.63 2.55 -8.65
CA GLN A 86 -3.69 1.64 -9.11
C GLN A 86 -3.45 1.11 -10.53
N GLN A 87 -3.03 1.97 -11.46
CA GLN A 87 -2.59 1.56 -12.79
C GLN A 87 -1.10 1.24 -12.77
N SER A 88 -0.72 0.07 -13.29
CA SER A 88 0.67 -0.41 -13.26
C SER A 88 1.64 0.47 -14.06
N LEU A 89 1.17 1.30 -15.00
CA LEU A 89 1.94 2.26 -15.80
C LEU A 89 3.36 1.74 -16.15
N LEU A 90 3.42 0.56 -16.77
CA LEU A 90 4.68 -0.04 -17.19
C LEU A 90 5.23 0.68 -18.43
N LEU A 91 6.55 0.83 -18.48
CA LEU A 91 7.23 1.44 -19.60
C LEU A 91 7.34 0.45 -20.75
N ASP A 92 7.36 0.95 -21.99
CA ASP A 92 7.71 0.15 -23.15
C ASP A 92 9.15 -0.33 -23.02
N GLY A 93 9.31 -1.65 -22.92
CA GLY A 93 10.58 -2.31 -22.65
C GLY A 93 10.37 -3.64 -21.93
N THR A 94 11.45 -4.33 -21.64
CA THR A 94 11.38 -5.63 -20.97
C THR A 94 10.97 -5.51 -19.51
N VAL A 95 10.46 -6.60 -18.93
CA VAL A 95 10.21 -6.73 -17.49
C VAL A 95 11.48 -6.39 -16.69
N PHE A 96 12.63 -6.90 -17.12
CA PHE A 96 13.92 -6.56 -16.51
C PHE A 96 14.15 -5.04 -16.45
N GLN A 97 13.95 -4.34 -17.57
CA GLN A 97 14.14 -2.89 -17.66
C GLN A 97 13.17 -2.12 -16.78
N ASN A 98 11.90 -2.55 -16.73
CA ASN A 98 10.91 -1.94 -15.87
C ASN A 98 11.28 -2.04 -14.39
N ILE A 99 11.72 -3.21 -13.93
CA ILE A 99 12.13 -3.40 -12.53
C ILE A 99 13.42 -2.63 -12.25
N ALA A 100 14.39 -2.65 -13.17
CA ALA A 100 15.70 -2.00 -13.00
C ALA A 100 15.65 -0.47 -12.96
N ILE A 101 14.60 0.17 -13.48
CA ILE A 101 14.61 1.62 -13.77
C ILE A 101 14.95 2.49 -12.55
N GLY A 102 14.40 2.16 -11.37
CA GLY A 102 14.66 2.91 -10.14
C GLY A 102 16.14 2.89 -9.73
N LEU A 103 16.80 1.75 -9.86
CA LEU A 103 18.23 1.58 -9.58
C LEU A 103 19.11 2.24 -10.66
N THR A 104 18.68 2.18 -11.92
CA THR A 104 19.37 2.83 -13.04
C THR A 104 19.40 4.34 -12.87
N LEU A 105 18.27 4.96 -12.51
CA LEU A 105 18.18 6.39 -12.22
C LEU A 105 19.01 6.82 -10.99
N ARG A 106 19.23 5.90 -10.05
CA ARG A 106 20.11 6.09 -8.90
C ARG A 106 21.58 5.84 -9.22
N LYS A 107 21.93 5.54 -10.50
CA LYS A 107 23.28 5.26 -10.99
C LYS A 107 23.97 4.07 -10.28
N ILE A 108 23.19 3.08 -9.85
CA ILE A 108 23.73 1.85 -9.26
C ILE A 108 24.49 1.05 -10.34
N PRO A 109 25.63 0.39 -10.00
CA PRO A 109 26.39 -0.42 -10.94
C PRO A 109 25.57 -1.53 -11.58
N LYS A 110 25.77 -1.78 -12.89
CA LYS A 110 25.01 -2.77 -13.67
C LYS A 110 25.07 -4.20 -13.10
N SER A 111 26.19 -4.60 -12.49
CA SER A 111 26.34 -5.91 -11.83
C SER A 111 25.37 -6.05 -10.65
N ILE A 112 25.28 -5.05 -9.81
CA ILE A 112 24.37 -5.01 -8.65
C ILE A 112 22.91 -4.95 -9.11
N ILE A 113 22.61 -4.17 -10.16
CA ILE A 113 21.24 -4.12 -10.74
C ILE A 113 20.83 -5.52 -11.21
N LYS A 114 21.71 -6.24 -11.92
CA LYS A 114 21.40 -7.58 -12.44
C LYS A 114 21.08 -8.57 -11.32
N GLU A 115 21.86 -8.54 -10.25
CA GLU A 115 21.65 -9.39 -9.08
C GLU A 115 20.33 -9.07 -8.37
N LYS A 116 20.12 -7.77 -8.05
CA LYS A 116 18.87 -7.34 -7.38
C LYS A 116 17.63 -7.63 -8.23
N VAL A 117 17.67 -7.39 -9.55
CA VAL A 117 16.54 -7.69 -10.42
C VAL A 117 16.26 -9.19 -10.45
N ALA A 118 17.28 -10.04 -10.53
CA ALA A 118 17.09 -11.50 -10.50
C ALA A 118 16.40 -11.94 -9.19
N HIS A 119 16.85 -11.43 -8.06
CA HIS A 119 16.26 -11.69 -6.75
C HIS A 119 14.78 -11.27 -6.68
N TRP A 120 14.43 -10.06 -7.11
CA TRP A 120 13.06 -9.59 -7.06
C TRP A 120 12.13 -10.28 -8.06
N LEU A 121 12.66 -10.69 -9.23
CA LEU A 121 11.94 -11.53 -10.19
C LEU A 121 11.59 -12.90 -9.58
N GLU A 122 12.51 -13.50 -8.82
CA GLU A 122 12.28 -14.76 -8.11
C GLU A 122 11.24 -14.61 -7.01
N LEU A 123 11.39 -13.61 -6.15
CA LEU A 123 10.43 -13.34 -5.05
C LEU A 123 8.99 -13.17 -5.54
N PHE A 124 8.80 -12.52 -6.71
CA PHE A 124 7.47 -12.33 -7.30
C PHE A 124 7.06 -13.45 -8.26
N GLY A 125 7.87 -14.52 -8.43
CA GLY A 125 7.56 -15.67 -9.29
C GLY A 125 7.49 -15.34 -10.78
N ILE A 126 8.19 -14.30 -11.25
CA ILE A 126 8.14 -13.78 -12.62
C ILE A 126 9.47 -13.86 -13.36
N SER A 127 10.42 -14.71 -12.93
CA SER A 127 11.73 -14.86 -13.54
C SER A 127 11.65 -15.24 -15.02
N HIS A 128 10.68 -16.07 -15.40
CA HIS A 128 10.42 -16.51 -16.77
C HIS A 128 9.98 -15.37 -17.70
N LEU A 129 9.52 -14.24 -17.15
CA LEU A 129 9.06 -13.06 -17.90
C LEU A 129 10.15 -12.02 -18.12
N SER A 130 11.35 -12.20 -17.58
CA SER A 130 12.42 -11.19 -17.53
C SER A 130 12.70 -10.50 -18.86
N LYS A 131 12.70 -11.25 -19.98
CA LYS A 131 12.95 -10.75 -21.33
C LYS A 131 11.69 -10.34 -22.10
N LYS A 132 10.48 -10.64 -21.57
CA LYS A 132 9.20 -10.31 -22.21
C LYS A 132 8.98 -8.80 -22.17
N ASN A 133 8.43 -8.22 -23.23
CA ASN A 133 8.03 -6.82 -23.21
C ASN A 133 6.83 -6.65 -22.27
N ALA A 134 6.93 -5.67 -21.39
CA ALA A 134 5.98 -5.42 -20.31
C ALA A 134 4.57 -5.01 -20.80
N LEU A 135 4.46 -4.50 -22.03
CA LEU A 135 3.16 -4.14 -22.63
C LEU A 135 2.29 -5.35 -23.00
N TYR A 136 2.90 -6.55 -23.09
CA TYR A 136 2.18 -7.79 -23.43
C TYR A 136 1.94 -8.72 -22.22
N LEU A 137 2.01 -8.17 -21.01
CA LEU A 137 1.73 -8.90 -19.79
C LEU A 137 0.22 -9.01 -19.54
N SER A 138 -0.20 -10.11 -18.90
CA SER A 138 -1.52 -10.17 -18.27
C SER A 138 -1.63 -9.18 -17.11
N GLY A 139 -2.84 -8.85 -16.67
CA GLY A 139 -3.05 -7.93 -15.54
C GLY A 139 -2.31 -8.36 -14.27
N GLY A 140 -2.35 -9.66 -13.94
CA GLY A 140 -1.65 -10.19 -12.76
C GLY A 140 -0.12 -10.15 -12.91
N GLU A 141 0.42 -10.48 -14.12
CA GLU A 141 1.84 -10.35 -14.41
C GLU A 141 2.31 -8.89 -14.33
N ALA A 142 1.54 -7.97 -14.92
CA ALA A 142 1.84 -6.53 -14.89
C ALA A 142 1.86 -5.99 -13.45
N GLN A 143 0.93 -6.44 -12.61
CA GLN A 143 0.89 -6.03 -11.22
C GLN A 143 2.05 -6.59 -10.40
N ARG A 144 2.46 -7.84 -10.62
CA ARG A 144 3.69 -8.41 -10.02
C ARG A 144 4.93 -7.60 -10.41
N VAL A 145 5.05 -7.21 -11.67
CA VAL A 145 6.16 -6.35 -12.16
C VAL A 145 6.10 -4.97 -11.52
N ASN A 146 4.91 -4.36 -11.39
CA ASN A 146 4.72 -3.06 -10.75
C ASN A 146 5.16 -3.08 -9.27
N LEU A 147 4.75 -4.09 -8.52
CA LEU A 147 5.15 -4.27 -7.11
C LEU A 147 6.65 -4.55 -6.99
N ALA A 148 7.22 -5.42 -7.83
CA ALA A 148 8.67 -5.69 -7.86
C ALA A 148 9.47 -4.42 -8.16
N ARG A 149 9.01 -3.59 -9.13
CA ARG A 149 9.60 -2.28 -9.46
C ARG A 149 9.57 -1.32 -8.28
N ALA A 150 8.49 -1.32 -7.51
CA ALA A 150 8.37 -0.47 -6.34
C ALA A 150 9.24 -0.94 -5.17
N MET A 151 9.45 -2.25 -5.03
CA MET A 151 10.20 -2.85 -3.93
C MET A 151 11.71 -2.94 -4.16
N ILE A 152 12.19 -3.02 -5.41
CA ILE A 152 13.63 -3.19 -5.70
C ILE A 152 14.51 -2.06 -5.17
N VAL A 153 13.93 -0.87 -4.97
CA VAL A 153 14.64 0.29 -4.41
C VAL A 153 14.76 0.22 -2.88
N GLU A 154 14.25 -0.84 -2.26
CA GLU A 154 14.27 -1.10 -0.82
C GLU A 154 13.77 0.11 -0.03
N PRO A 155 12.50 0.51 -0.23
CA PRO A 155 11.97 1.71 0.40
C PRO A 155 11.76 1.52 1.89
N GLU A 156 11.93 2.58 2.70
CA GLU A 156 11.50 2.57 4.10
C GLU A 156 9.96 2.55 4.20
N ILE A 157 9.28 3.24 3.27
CA ILE A 157 7.82 3.24 3.18
C ILE A 157 7.38 2.96 1.75
N LEU A 158 6.49 1.98 1.61
CA LEU A 158 5.79 1.65 0.37
C LEU A 158 4.34 2.12 0.45
N PHE A 159 3.95 3.00 -0.45
CA PHE A 159 2.57 3.46 -0.61
C PHE A 159 1.89 2.70 -1.75
N LEU A 160 0.70 2.18 -1.50
CA LEU A 160 -0.07 1.32 -2.39
C LEU A 160 -1.47 1.89 -2.56
N ASP A 161 -1.82 2.29 -3.77
CA ASP A 161 -3.16 2.80 -4.09
C ASP A 161 -3.93 1.75 -4.90
N GLU A 162 -4.82 1.02 -4.23
CA GLU A 162 -5.68 -0.04 -4.80
C GLU A 162 -4.94 -1.07 -5.68
N PRO A 163 -3.81 -1.64 -5.23
CA PRO A 163 -2.92 -2.43 -6.10
C PRO A 163 -3.52 -3.75 -6.60
N PHE A 164 -4.64 -4.22 -6.04
CA PHE A 164 -5.25 -5.50 -6.42
C PHE A 164 -6.62 -5.34 -7.09
N SER A 165 -7.10 -4.11 -7.31
CA SER A 165 -8.46 -3.82 -7.79
C SER A 165 -8.76 -4.34 -9.21
N ALA A 166 -7.74 -4.46 -10.08
CA ALA A 166 -7.89 -4.89 -11.46
C ALA A 166 -7.70 -6.42 -11.67
N LEU A 167 -7.55 -7.19 -10.58
CA LEU A 167 -7.25 -8.62 -10.65
C LEU A 167 -8.52 -9.47 -10.45
N ASP A 168 -8.59 -10.60 -11.16
CA ASP A 168 -9.54 -11.65 -10.85
C ASP A 168 -9.26 -12.27 -9.47
N PHE A 169 -10.29 -12.85 -8.84
CA PHE A 169 -10.22 -13.30 -7.46
C PHE A 169 -9.10 -14.32 -7.18
N PRO A 170 -8.89 -15.39 -7.97
CA PRO A 170 -7.80 -16.34 -7.72
C PRO A 170 -6.41 -15.72 -7.83
N THR A 171 -6.18 -14.86 -8.81
CA THR A 171 -4.92 -14.14 -9.01
C THR A 171 -4.66 -13.15 -7.87
N LYS A 172 -5.71 -12.44 -7.43
CA LYS A 172 -5.68 -11.53 -6.29
C LYS A 172 -5.18 -12.24 -5.03
N ILE A 173 -5.81 -13.34 -4.63
CA ILE A 173 -5.48 -14.06 -3.41
C ILE A 173 -4.01 -14.51 -3.41
N ARG A 174 -3.56 -15.16 -4.48
CA ARG A 174 -2.16 -15.61 -4.60
C ARG A 174 -1.16 -14.46 -4.49
N LEU A 175 -1.44 -13.33 -5.19
CA LEU A 175 -0.56 -12.17 -5.12
C LEU A 175 -0.56 -11.53 -3.74
N MET A 176 -1.70 -11.47 -3.05
CA MET A 176 -1.78 -10.95 -1.67
C MET A 176 -0.98 -11.83 -0.70
N GLU A 177 -1.05 -13.16 -0.82
CA GLU A 177 -0.27 -14.10 0.00
C GLU A 177 1.23 -13.88 -0.21
N ASP A 178 1.70 -13.91 -1.47
CA ASP A 178 3.09 -13.67 -1.82
C ASP A 178 3.57 -12.30 -1.30
N PHE A 179 2.76 -11.25 -1.50
CA PHE A 179 3.11 -9.89 -1.12
C PHE A 179 3.19 -9.72 0.40
N LYS A 180 2.27 -10.32 1.16
CA LYS A 180 2.29 -10.30 2.63
C LYS A 180 3.60 -10.88 3.18
N GLU A 181 4.03 -12.01 2.63
CA GLU A 181 5.29 -12.65 3.03
C GLU A 181 6.52 -11.79 2.65
N ILE A 182 6.48 -11.13 1.48
CA ILE A 182 7.56 -10.23 1.06
C ILE A 182 7.67 -9.04 2.02
N ILE A 183 6.57 -8.34 2.32
CA ILE A 183 6.55 -7.20 3.24
C ILE A 183 7.06 -7.60 4.62
N LYS A 184 6.62 -8.76 5.13
CA LYS A 184 7.08 -9.29 6.43
C LYS A 184 8.58 -9.59 6.45
N LYS A 185 9.11 -10.19 5.37
CA LYS A 185 10.54 -10.52 5.26
C LYS A 185 11.42 -9.27 5.13
N THR A 186 10.97 -8.27 4.39
CA THR A 186 11.72 -7.03 4.14
C THR A 186 11.58 -6.01 5.27
N LYS A 187 10.64 -6.21 6.20
CA LYS A 187 10.28 -5.24 7.26
C LYS A 187 9.98 -3.85 6.71
N THR A 188 9.38 -3.79 5.53
CA THR A 188 9.02 -2.53 4.90
C THR A 188 7.73 -1.99 5.52
N THR A 189 7.74 -0.74 5.98
CA THR A 189 6.50 -0.06 6.36
C THR A 189 5.61 0.11 5.13
N ALA A 190 4.36 -0.32 5.18
CA ALA A 190 3.44 -0.21 4.06
C ALA A 190 2.18 0.57 4.41
N VAL A 191 1.77 1.46 3.51
CA VAL A 191 0.50 2.19 3.57
C VAL A 191 -0.35 1.75 2.39
N PHE A 192 -1.49 1.17 2.67
CA PHE A 192 -2.31 0.47 1.71
C PHE A 192 -3.71 1.08 1.64
N VAL A 193 -4.03 1.70 0.53
CA VAL A 193 -5.39 2.18 0.24
C VAL A 193 -6.16 1.07 -0.47
N SER A 194 -7.30 0.69 0.06
CA SER A 194 -8.23 -0.22 -0.58
C SER A 194 -9.68 0.13 -0.22
N HIS A 195 -10.59 -0.19 -1.13
CA HIS A 195 -12.02 -0.22 -0.87
C HIS A 195 -12.52 -1.65 -0.53
N ASP A 196 -11.67 -2.68 -0.63
CA ASP A 196 -12.02 -4.08 -0.36
C ASP A 196 -11.67 -4.44 1.10
N LEU A 197 -12.71 -4.73 1.87
CA LEU A 197 -12.56 -5.06 3.31
C LEU A 197 -11.77 -6.36 3.53
N MET A 198 -11.85 -7.33 2.61
CA MET A 198 -11.09 -8.57 2.71
C MET A 198 -9.59 -8.31 2.55
N GLU A 199 -9.21 -7.45 1.60
CA GLU A 199 -7.82 -7.06 1.41
C GLU A 199 -7.26 -6.40 2.67
N ILE A 200 -8.00 -5.45 3.25
CA ILE A 200 -7.64 -4.75 4.49
C ILE A 200 -7.50 -5.73 5.65
N HIS A 201 -8.50 -6.58 5.87
CA HIS A 201 -8.48 -7.54 6.99
C HIS A 201 -7.31 -8.52 6.87
N TYR A 202 -7.01 -8.98 5.64
CA TYR A 202 -5.96 -9.96 5.41
C TYR A 202 -4.55 -9.38 5.52
N LEU A 203 -4.32 -8.16 5.00
CA LEU A 203 -2.98 -7.59 4.85
C LEU A 203 -2.57 -6.70 6.02
N THR A 204 -3.50 -5.98 6.64
CA THR A 204 -3.12 -4.87 7.52
C THR A 204 -3.23 -5.20 9.00
N ASN A 205 -2.35 -4.63 9.81
CA ASN A 205 -2.39 -4.75 11.26
C ASN A 205 -3.01 -3.51 11.94
N ARG A 206 -3.04 -2.38 11.23
CA ARG A 206 -3.69 -1.14 11.66
C ARG A 206 -4.54 -0.58 10.53
N LEU A 207 -5.69 0.00 10.88
CA LEU A 207 -6.66 0.56 9.95
C LEU A 207 -7.02 1.99 10.33
N SER A 208 -7.04 2.87 9.32
CA SER A 208 -7.58 4.22 9.43
C SER A 208 -8.76 4.39 8.46
N ILE A 209 -9.89 4.85 8.97
CA ILE A 209 -11.09 5.12 8.16
C ILE A 209 -11.20 6.61 7.92
N ILE A 210 -11.27 6.99 6.64
CA ILE A 210 -11.39 8.36 6.18
C ILE A 210 -12.81 8.58 5.65
N VAL A 211 -13.46 9.63 6.13
CA VAL A 211 -14.78 10.08 5.65
C VAL A 211 -14.73 11.60 5.50
N ASN A 212 -15.13 12.10 4.33
CA ASN A 212 -15.15 13.53 4.02
C ASN A 212 -13.83 14.25 4.34
N GLY A 213 -12.71 13.66 3.92
CA GLY A 213 -11.38 14.24 4.10
C GLY A 213 -10.80 14.18 5.52
N GLN A 214 -11.48 13.53 6.47
CA GLN A 214 -11.08 13.45 7.86
C GLN A 214 -10.86 12.01 8.31
N VAL A 215 -9.86 11.77 9.15
CA VAL A 215 -9.67 10.49 9.82
C VAL A 215 -10.70 10.37 10.93
N LYS A 216 -11.68 9.49 10.76
CA LYS A 216 -12.78 9.30 11.71
C LYS A 216 -12.50 8.21 12.74
N GLN A 217 -11.68 7.24 12.41
CA GLN A 217 -11.26 6.20 13.33
C GLN A 217 -9.91 5.64 12.89
N SER A 218 -9.02 5.35 13.85
CA SER A 218 -7.75 4.69 13.61
C SER A 218 -7.41 3.78 14.79
N GLY A 219 -6.90 2.58 14.50
CA GLY A 219 -6.56 1.59 15.53
C GLY A 219 -6.13 0.27 14.93
N SER A 220 -5.95 -0.78 15.76
CA SER A 220 -5.72 -2.12 15.21
C SER A 220 -6.87 -2.52 14.29
N THR A 221 -6.56 -3.20 13.17
CA THR A 221 -7.57 -3.55 12.15
C THR A 221 -8.75 -4.31 12.76
N SER A 222 -8.50 -5.28 13.63
CA SER A 222 -9.56 -6.05 14.32
C SER A 222 -10.45 -5.13 15.18
N LEU A 223 -9.87 -4.27 16.01
CA LEU A 223 -10.65 -3.39 16.88
C LEU A 223 -11.52 -2.40 16.09
N VAL A 224 -10.98 -1.82 15.02
CA VAL A 224 -11.73 -0.87 14.19
C VAL A 224 -12.90 -1.57 13.49
N LEU A 225 -12.71 -2.81 13.03
CA LEU A 225 -13.76 -3.58 12.36
C LEU A 225 -14.82 -4.13 13.34
N GLU A 226 -14.42 -4.56 14.52
CA GLU A 226 -15.32 -5.09 15.55
C GLU A 226 -16.10 -3.99 16.27
N HIS A 227 -15.44 -2.86 16.55
CA HIS A 227 -15.98 -1.74 17.32
C HIS A 227 -15.94 -0.42 16.54
N PRO A 228 -16.70 -0.31 15.43
CA PRO A 228 -16.80 0.96 14.69
C PRO A 228 -17.45 2.02 15.56
N ASN A 229 -16.90 3.25 15.53
CA ASN A 229 -17.53 4.38 16.17
C ASN A 229 -18.73 4.92 15.36
N ALA A 230 -19.50 5.86 15.92
CA ALA A 230 -20.70 6.40 15.29
C ALA A 230 -20.45 6.98 13.88
N SER A 231 -19.25 7.54 13.63
CA SER A 231 -18.89 8.14 12.34
C SER A 231 -18.48 7.13 11.26
N THR A 232 -18.09 5.91 11.64
CA THR A 232 -17.62 4.86 10.73
C THR A 232 -18.58 3.68 10.61
N GLN A 233 -19.54 3.61 11.56
CA GLN A 233 -20.48 2.50 11.66
C GLN A 233 -21.36 2.32 10.41
N SER A 234 -21.88 3.40 9.85
CA SER A 234 -22.71 3.33 8.64
C SER A 234 -21.93 2.76 7.46
N PHE A 235 -20.70 3.23 7.25
CA PHE A 235 -19.80 2.75 6.21
C PHE A 235 -19.45 1.27 6.39
N LEU A 236 -19.05 0.85 7.60
CA LEU A 236 -18.67 -0.54 7.88
C LEU A 236 -19.87 -1.50 7.91
N ASN A 237 -21.06 -1.04 8.29
CA ASN A 237 -22.26 -1.89 8.30
C ASN A 237 -22.68 -2.34 6.89
N GLU A 238 -22.42 -1.54 5.85
CA GLU A 238 -22.65 -1.95 4.47
C GLU A 238 -21.80 -3.19 4.13
N TRP A 239 -20.55 -3.22 4.55
CA TRP A 239 -19.66 -4.37 4.38
C TRP A 239 -20.04 -5.58 5.23
N LYS A 240 -20.46 -5.36 6.49
CA LYS A 240 -20.87 -6.43 7.41
C LYS A 240 -22.07 -7.23 6.89
N LYS A 241 -22.95 -6.62 6.09
CA LYS A 241 -24.07 -7.33 5.46
C LYS A 241 -23.60 -8.43 4.50
N PHE A 242 -22.50 -8.21 3.80
CA PHE A 242 -21.93 -9.14 2.82
C PHE A 242 -20.91 -10.10 3.44
N TYR A 243 -20.31 -9.75 4.56
CA TYR A 243 -19.28 -10.51 5.25
C TYR A 243 -19.59 -10.67 6.74
N PRO A 244 -20.65 -11.41 7.11
CA PRO A 244 -21.09 -11.52 8.51
C PRO A 244 -20.07 -12.21 9.44
N GLY A 245 -19.08 -12.92 8.88
CA GLY A 245 -18.02 -13.58 9.65
C GLY A 245 -16.79 -12.72 9.98
N LEU A 246 -16.69 -11.48 9.50
CA LEU A 246 -15.57 -10.57 9.81
C LEU A 246 -15.58 -10.03 11.26
N THR A 247 -16.64 -10.33 12.02
CA THR A 247 -16.79 -9.93 13.42
C THR A 247 -16.43 -11.04 14.42
N GLY A 248 -15.91 -12.18 13.95
CA GLY A 248 -15.52 -13.29 14.82
C GLY A 248 -14.17 -13.88 14.41
N SER A 249 -13.34 -14.19 15.38
CA SER A 249 -11.96 -14.70 15.28
C SER A 249 -11.76 -16.03 14.50
N LYS A 250 -12.57 -16.35 13.48
CA LYS A 250 -12.59 -17.67 12.82
C LYS A 250 -12.50 -17.71 11.30
N ILE A 251 -12.05 -16.67 10.59
CA ILE A 251 -12.10 -16.71 9.12
C ILE A 251 -10.73 -16.99 8.50
N PHE A 252 -9.70 -17.27 8.95
CA PHE A 252 -8.48 -17.76 8.28
C PHE A 252 -7.48 -18.41 9.23
N THR A 253 -7.90 -19.36 10.04
CA THR A 253 -6.99 -20.39 10.50
C THR A 253 -7.00 -21.49 9.44
N GLY A 254 -6.21 -21.33 8.41
CA GLY A 254 -5.82 -22.41 7.52
C GLY A 254 -4.98 -23.40 8.31
N SER A 255 -5.63 -24.33 9.04
CA SER A 255 -4.96 -25.51 9.51
C SER A 255 -4.69 -26.41 8.31
N LYS A 256 -3.40 -26.64 8.08
CA LYS A 256 -2.89 -27.74 7.26
C LYS A 256 -3.66 -29.02 7.57
N SER A 257 -4.09 -29.66 6.48
CA SER A 257 -4.21 -31.11 6.30
C SER A 257 -4.28 -31.97 7.57
N GLU A 258 -5.48 -32.54 7.83
CA GLU A 258 -5.55 -33.93 8.21
C GLU A 258 -6.92 -34.52 7.80
N LYS A 259 -6.85 -35.64 7.05
CA LYS A 259 -7.86 -36.65 6.85
C LYS A 259 -9.05 -36.36 5.92
N LEU A 260 -8.88 -36.71 4.67
CA LEU A 260 -9.85 -37.44 3.88
C LEU A 260 -9.13 -38.59 3.16
N LEU A 261 -8.80 -39.61 3.93
CA LEU A 261 -8.67 -40.99 3.51
C LEU A 261 -9.79 -41.76 4.27
N ASN A 262 -10.64 -42.41 3.52
CA ASN A 262 -11.69 -43.35 3.80
C ASN A 262 -13.12 -42.84 3.46
N VAL A 263 -13.56 -43.04 2.25
CA VAL A 263 -14.53 -44.02 1.76
C VAL A 263 -14.37 -44.13 0.26
#